data_e4bbcefbf68dd32856de0d27708d2255
#
_entry.id   e4bbcefbf68dd32856de0d27708d2255
#
_cell.length_a   1.000
_cell.length_b   1.000
_cell.length_c   1.000
_cell.angle_alpha   90.00
_cell.angle_beta   90.00
_cell.angle_gamma   90.00
#
_symmetry.space_group_name_H-M   'P 1'
#
loop_
_entity.id
_entity.type
_entity.pdbx_description
1 polymer ?
#
loop_
_entity_poly.entity_id
_entity_poly.type
_entity_poly.pdbx_seq_one_letter_code
_entity_poly.pdbx_strand_id
1 'polypeptide(L)'
;MPELSNVSDSIEGYDAEIIRRVWALAQIIPGNDPEVWRKDEFGAWIHRADYRNRHSDYGWEIADYGYSRRATGLASLRPMQWQNHLDFMIAARNQAVVTADGLRNARRLL
;
A
#
# COMPACT_ATOMS: atom_id res chain seq x y z
N MET A 1 5.01 18.92 22.77
CA MET A 1 4.37 17.74 23.26
C MET A 1 4.70 16.56 22.38
N PRO A 2 5.61 15.75 22.82
CA PRO A 2 5.90 14.56 22.07
C PRO A 2 4.70 13.66 21.90
N GLU A 3 3.84 13.68 22.88
CA GLU A 3 2.64 12.84 22.84
C GLU A 3 1.74 13.18 21.67
N LEU A 4 1.60 14.45 21.33
CA LEU A 4 0.77 14.84 20.23
C LEU A 4 1.31 14.30 18.92
N SER A 5 2.62 14.37 18.74
CA SER A 5 3.26 13.85 17.56
C SER A 5 3.09 12.33 17.46
N ASN A 6 3.28 11.65 18.60
CA ASN A 6 3.12 10.20 18.64
C ASN A 6 1.70 9.78 18.37
N VAL A 7 0.74 10.50 18.92
CA VAL A 7 -0.66 10.19 18.69
C VAL A 7 -1.01 10.37 17.22
N SER A 8 -0.53 11.44 16.62
CA SER A 8 -0.76 11.68 15.19
C SER A 8 -0.18 10.55 14.35
N ASP A 9 1.05 10.14 14.66
CA ASP A 9 1.69 9.06 13.93
C ASP A 9 0.94 7.75 14.09
N SER A 10 0.46 7.45 15.29
CA SER A 10 -0.25 6.20 15.52
C SER A 10 -1.63 6.20 14.89
N ILE A 11 -2.24 7.38 14.66
CA ILE A 11 -3.54 7.47 14.01
C ILE A 11 -3.39 7.47 12.49
N GLU A 12 -2.43 8.23 11.98
CA GLU A 12 -2.30 8.48 10.54
C GLU A 12 -1.29 7.57 9.87
N GLY A 13 -0.46 6.89 10.64
CA GLY A 13 0.60 6.08 10.07
C GLY A 13 0.93 4.91 10.94
N TYR A 14 1.92 4.19 10.52
CA TYR A 14 2.41 2.99 11.18
C TYR A 14 3.88 3.17 11.47
N ASP A 15 4.39 2.48 12.49
CA ASP A 15 5.82 2.57 12.78
C ASP A 15 6.63 1.84 11.71
N ALA A 16 7.95 2.07 11.73
CA ALA A 16 8.83 1.56 10.70
C ALA A 16 8.82 0.03 10.62
N GLU A 17 8.65 -0.64 11.74
CA GLU A 17 8.64 -2.09 11.75
C GLU A 17 7.39 -2.64 11.05
N ILE A 18 6.25 -2.03 11.30
CA ILE A 18 5.00 -2.44 10.65
C ILE A 18 5.09 -2.16 9.16
N ILE A 19 5.61 -0.98 8.79
CA ILE A 19 5.76 -0.63 7.37
C ILE A 19 6.64 -1.66 6.67
N ARG A 20 7.74 -2.06 7.30
CA ARG A 20 8.64 -3.05 6.73
C ARG A 20 7.94 -4.40 6.55
N ARG A 21 7.17 -4.81 7.55
CA ARG A 21 6.46 -6.08 7.49
C ARG A 21 5.34 -6.08 6.46
N VAL A 22 4.66 -4.96 6.32
CA VAL A 22 3.60 -4.86 5.31
C VAL A 22 4.21 -4.87 3.91
N TRP A 23 5.33 -4.16 3.72
CA TRP A 23 6.04 -4.24 2.43
C TRP A 23 6.33 -5.69 2.05
N ALA A 24 6.73 -6.50 3.02
CA ALA A 24 7.07 -7.90 2.77
C ALA A 24 5.87 -8.75 2.35
N LEU A 25 4.65 -8.26 2.52
CA LEU A 25 3.45 -8.95 2.06
C LEU A 25 3.15 -8.71 0.58
N ALA A 26 3.82 -7.73 -0.04
CA ALA A 26 3.61 -7.44 -1.45
C ALA A 26 4.21 -8.54 -2.32
N GLN A 27 3.74 -8.61 -3.56
CA GLN A 27 4.16 -9.64 -4.48
C GLN A 27 5.58 -9.42 -4.95
N ILE A 28 6.39 -10.46 -4.84
CA ILE A 28 7.75 -10.47 -5.39
C ILE A 28 7.64 -10.79 -6.88
N ILE A 29 8.31 -9.99 -7.70
CA ILE A 29 8.27 -10.16 -9.14
C ILE A 29 9.65 -10.61 -9.60
N PRO A 30 9.77 -11.79 -10.21
CA PRO A 30 11.07 -12.28 -10.67
C PRO A 30 11.77 -11.27 -11.58
N GLY A 31 13.08 -11.15 -11.41
CA GLY A 31 13.87 -10.21 -12.17
C GLY A 31 13.93 -8.82 -11.60
N ASN A 32 13.27 -8.59 -10.50
CA ASN A 32 13.27 -7.29 -9.83
C ASN A 32 13.74 -7.45 -8.39
N ASP A 33 14.45 -6.43 -7.88
CA ASP A 33 14.93 -6.44 -6.50
C ASP A 33 13.73 -6.29 -5.57
N PRO A 34 13.41 -7.30 -4.75
CA PRO A 34 12.23 -7.25 -3.87
C PRO A 34 12.37 -6.24 -2.74
N GLU A 35 13.56 -5.69 -2.52
CA GLU A 35 13.75 -4.62 -1.54
C GLU A 35 13.47 -3.24 -2.14
N VAL A 36 13.22 -3.18 -3.45
CA VAL A 36 13.00 -1.93 -4.15
C VAL A 36 11.63 -1.93 -4.84
N TRP A 37 11.32 -3.00 -5.56
CA TRP A 37 10.10 -3.08 -6.38
C TRP A 37 9.30 -4.33 -6.04
N ARG A 38 8.00 -4.12 -5.82
CA ARG A 38 7.04 -5.21 -5.70
C ARG A 38 5.74 -4.77 -6.36
N LYS A 39 4.75 -5.65 -6.37
CA LYS A 39 3.41 -5.31 -6.83
C LYS A 39 2.42 -5.49 -5.70
N ASP A 40 1.41 -4.64 -5.69
CA ASP A 40 0.32 -4.82 -4.74
C ASP A 40 -0.59 -5.97 -5.18
N GLU A 41 -1.62 -6.26 -4.38
CA GLU A 41 -2.49 -7.40 -4.68
C GLU A 41 -3.33 -7.20 -5.95
N PHE A 42 -3.41 -5.96 -6.45
CA PHE A 42 -4.10 -5.67 -7.70
C PHE A 42 -3.16 -5.67 -8.90
N GLY A 43 -1.89 -5.91 -8.69
CA GLY A 43 -0.89 -5.95 -9.75
C GLY A 43 -0.24 -4.62 -10.07
N ALA A 44 -0.47 -3.59 -9.28
CA ALA A 44 0.18 -2.30 -9.50
C ALA A 44 1.60 -2.31 -8.94
N TRP A 45 2.54 -1.71 -9.67
CA TRP A 45 3.91 -1.55 -9.18
C TRP A 45 3.93 -0.59 -8.00
N ILE A 46 4.70 -0.95 -6.98
CA ILE A 46 4.97 -0.08 -5.85
C ILE A 46 6.48 -0.05 -5.60
N HIS A 47 6.97 1.10 -5.19
CA HIS A 47 8.39 1.33 -4.91
C HIS A 47 8.55 1.48 -3.40
N ARG A 48 9.44 0.71 -2.81
CA ARG A 48 9.52 0.65 -1.35
C ARG A 48 9.74 2.01 -0.70
N ALA A 49 10.61 2.84 -1.28
CA ALA A 49 10.94 4.13 -0.70
C ALA A 49 9.82 5.16 -0.83
N ASP A 50 8.79 4.86 -1.61
CA ASP A 50 7.71 5.79 -1.88
C ASP A 50 6.49 5.58 -0.98
N TYR A 51 6.70 5.08 0.22
CA TYR A 51 5.62 4.94 1.18
C TYR A 51 4.99 6.31 1.46
N ARG A 52 3.67 6.39 1.25
CA ARG A 52 2.87 7.61 1.45
C ARG A 52 3.29 8.77 0.54
N ASN A 53 3.97 8.50 -0.54
CA ASN A 53 4.35 9.52 -1.51
C ASN A 53 3.34 9.54 -2.66
N ARG A 54 2.39 10.47 -2.58
CA ARG A 54 1.35 10.58 -3.59
C ARG A 54 1.79 11.36 -4.82
N HIS A 55 3.03 11.82 -4.84
CA HIS A 55 3.62 12.45 -6.02
C HIS A 55 4.27 11.42 -6.95
N SER A 56 4.40 10.18 -6.49
CA SER A 56 4.96 9.11 -7.28
C SER A 56 3.85 8.19 -7.78
N ASP A 57 3.94 7.75 -9.02
CA ASP A 57 3.03 6.73 -9.56
C ASP A 57 3.17 5.41 -8.82
N TYR A 58 4.26 5.24 -8.09
CA TYR A 58 4.60 4.00 -7.38
C TYR A 58 4.48 4.14 -5.88
N GLY A 59 3.92 5.26 -5.43
CA GLY A 59 3.66 5.48 -4.02
C GLY A 59 2.63 4.48 -3.49
N TRP A 60 2.74 4.13 -2.22
CA TRP A 60 1.88 3.11 -1.65
C TRP A 60 1.48 3.48 -0.22
N GLU A 61 0.42 2.85 0.20
CA GLU A 61 -0.17 3.03 1.52
C GLU A 61 -0.45 1.67 2.12
N ILE A 62 -0.75 1.65 3.39
CA ILE A 62 -1.18 0.42 4.08
C ILE A 62 -2.69 0.43 4.15
N ALA A 63 -3.31 -0.58 3.52
CA ALA A 63 -4.75 -0.78 3.58
C ALA A 63 -5.08 -1.72 4.73
N ASP A 64 -6.09 -1.38 5.51
CA ASP A 64 -6.52 -2.20 6.64
C ASP A 64 -7.85 -2.86 6.32
N TYR A 65 -7.82 -4.16 6.12
CA TYR A 65 -9.01 -4.97 5.82
C TYR A 65 -9.64 -5.59 7.07
N GLY A 66 -9.12 -5.25 8.26
CA GLY A 66 -9.53 -5.91 9.48
C GLY A 66 -11.02 -5.98 9.71
N TYR A 67 -11.69 -4.89 9.38
CA TYR A 67 -13.13 -4.79 9.58
C TYR A 67 -13.89 -5.73 8.67
N SER A 68 -13.56 -5.74 7.39
CA SER A 68 -14.30 -6.52 6.41
C SER A 68 -13.92 -8.00 6.43
N ARG A 69 -12.71 -8.32 6.83
CA ARG A 69 -12.23 -9.71 6.83
C ARG A 69 -12.17 -10.33 8.22
N ARG A 70 -12.51 -9.55 9.23
CA ARG A 70 -12.44 -9.99 10.63
C ARG A 70 -11.05 -10.46 11.03
N ALA A 71 -10.04 -9.94 10.35
CA ALA A 71 -8.65 -10.21 10.69
C ALA A 71 -8.14 -9.09 11.58
N THR A 72 -7.11 -9.36 12.36
CA THR A 72 -6.49 -8.39 13.23
C THR A 72 -4.98 -8.39 13.03
N GLY A 73 -4.34 -7.33 13.48
CA GLY A 73 -2.90 -7.22 13.43
C GLY A 73 -2.39 -7.21 12.00
N LEU A 74 -1.21 -7.76 11.82
CA LEU A 74 -0.56 -7.76 10.51
C LEU A 74 -1.38 -8.48 9.45
N ALA A 75 -2.16 -9.48 9.84
CA ALA A 75 -2.95 -10.26 8.89
C ALA A 75 -4.01 -9.41 8.18
N SER A 76 -4.42 -8.29 8.79
CA SER A 76 -5.43 -7.41 8.20
C SER A 76 -4.84 -6.36 7.28
N LEU A 77 -3.51 -6.24 7.23
CA LEU A 77 -2.86 -5.14 6.53
C LEU A 77 -2.32 -5.60 5.18
N ARG A 78 -2.37 -4.72 4.20
CA ARG A 78 -1.84 -4.99 2.87
C ARG A 78 -1.21 -3.73 2.29
N PRO A 79 -0.10 -3.86 1.57
CA PRO A 79 0.43 -2.72 0.83
C PRO A 79 -0.41 -2.51 -0.42
N MET A 80 -0.68 -1.26 -0.73
CA MET A 80 -1.57 -0.94 -1.84
C MET A 80 -1.09 0.35 -2.49
N GLN A 81 -0.98 0.36 -3.82
CA GLN A 81 -0.65 1.57 -4.56
C GLN A 81 -1.64 2.67 -4.15
N TRP A 82 -1.15 3.90 -4.01
CA TRP A 82 -1.93 4.93 -3.33
C TRP A 82 -3.27 5.26 -3.99
N GLN A 83 -3.35 5.20 -5.32
CA GLN A 83 -4.62 5.46 -5.99
C GLN A 83 -5.60 4.31 -5.81
N ASN A 84 -5.11 3.08 -5.80
CA ASN A 84 -5.93 1.92 -5.45
C ASN A 84 -6.42 2.03 -4.02
N HIS A 85 -5.55 2.47 -3.11
CA HIS A 85 -5.92 2.65 -1.71
C HIS A 85 -7.00 3.73 -1.55
N LEU A 86 -6.85 4.83 -2.27
CA LEU A 86 -7.82 5.91 -2.22
C LEU A 86 -9.19 5.44 -2.71
N ASP A 87 -9.21 4.71 -3.82
CA ASP A 87 -10.45 4.16 -4.35
C ASP A 87 -11.08 3.16 -3.38
N PHE A 88 -10.24 2.30 -2.78
CA PHE A 88 -10.71 1.34 -1.79
C PHE A 88 -11.38 2.05 -0.60
N MET A 89 -10.76 3.11 -0.09
CA MET A 89 -11.30 3.82 1.05
C MET A 89 -12.59 4.57 0.73
N ILE A 90 -12.64 5.21 -0.44
CA ILE A 90 -13.78 6.05 -0.81
C ILE A 90 -14.99 5.20 -1.20
N ALA A 91 -14.74 4.20 -2.02
CA ALA A 91 -15.83 3.42 -2.62
C ALA A 91 -16.03 2.07 -1.94
N ALA A 92 -15.19 1.71 -1.00
CA ALA A 92 -15.21 0.40 -0.34
C ALA A 92 -15.17 -0.74 -1.36
N ARG A 93 -14.45 -0.53 -2.46
CA ARG A 93 -14.35 -1.52 -3.53
C ARG A 93 -13.02 -2.21 -3.52
N ASN A 94 -13.02 -3.47 -3.99
CA ASN A 94 -11.82 -4.25 -4.19
C ASN A 94 -11.39 -4.25 -5.66
N GLN A 95 -11.78 -3.23 -6.39
CA GLN A 95 -11.50 -3.17 -7.81
C GLN A 95 -10.31 -2.26 -8.06
N ALA A 96 -9.32 -2.78 -8.77
CA ALA A 96 -8.12 -2.00 -9.05
C ALA A 96 -8.42 -0.86 -9.98
N VAL A 97 -7.86 0.32 -9.71
CA VAL A 97 -7.88 1.45 -10.64
C VAL A 97 -6.50 1.68 -11.23
N VAL A 98 -5.46 1.11 -10.62
CA VAL A 98 -4.10 1.19 -11.13
C VAL A 98 -3.55 -0.22 -11.20
N THR A 99 -2.97 -0.57 -12.34
CA THR A 99 -2.32 -1.85 -12.53
C THR A 99 -1.08 -1.64 -13.37
N ALA A 100 -0.25 -2.68 -13.47
CA ALA A 100 0.98 -2.57 -14.23
C ALA A 100 0.71 -2.64 -15.74
N ASP A 101 1.47 -1.85 -16.47
CA ASP A 101 1.53 -1.91 -17.93
C ASP A 101 3.02 -2.01 -18.28
N GLY A 102 3.51 -3.25 -18.37
CA GLY A 102 4.94 -3.50 -18.46
C GLY A 102 5.63 -3.11 -17.17
N LEU A 103 6.57 -2.19 -17.24
CA LEU A 103 7.33 -1.72 -16.09
C LEU A 103 6.76 -0.42 -15.50
N ARG A 104 5.57 -0.03 -15.93
CA ARG A 104 4.93 1.18 -15.42
C ARG A 104 3.53 0.85 -14.91
N ASN A 105 2.98 1.76 -14.14
CA ASN A 105 1.59 1.69 -13.73
C ASN A 105 0.73 2.49 -14.70
N ALA A 106 -0.45 1.98 -14.98
CA ALA A 106 -1.45 2.67 -15.77
C ALA A 106 -2.75 2.72 -14.99
N ARG A 107 -3.45 3.86 -15.09
CA ARG A 107 -4.73 4.01 -14.44
C ARG A 107 -5.81 3.41 -15.33
N ARG A 108 -6.65 2.59 -14.71
CA ARG A 108 -7.76 1.98 -15.39
C ARG A 108 -8.87 3.01 -15.59
N LEU A 109 -9.40 3.05 -16.79
CA LEU A 109 -10.59 3.85 -17.06
C LEU A 109 -11.83 3.03 -16.73
N LEU A 110 -12.67 3.60 -15.89
CA LEU A 110 -13.89 2.91 -15.47
C LEU A 110 -15.11 3.56 -16.11
#